data_85477aaa4e4d9575bae503554ba295ed
#
_entry.id   85477aaa4e4d9575bae503554ba295ed
#
_cell.length_a   1.000
_cell.length_b   1.000
_cell.length_c   1.000
_cell.angle_alpha   90.00
_cell.angle_beta   90.00
_cell.angle_gamma   90.00
#
_symmetry.space_group_name_H-M   'P 1'
#
loop_
_entity.id
_entity.type
_entity.pdbx_description
1 polymer ?
#
loop_
_entity_poly.entity_id
_entity_poly.type
_entity_poly.pdbx_seq_one_letter_code
_entity_poly.pdbx_strand_id
1 'polypeptide(L)'
;SFAPFGGQMGVNQVTGSTDVTKMDKEPQYNEQYEVGVKSEWLDNRLNTQFSVFDIRKNNIRYKPNPDSEPDVWATAGQHQSRGLEFSFIGRVLDNVFVRGGYGYTDAKVKEDKQNPEREGNYLANTSKNTGNLFVRYLPTEQWYTEVGVTYVGSYYPNINNQVKMEGFNRVDAAIGYSADPWNVTLAVNNLTNKEYWRSDSMPGTPRNVLLRLNYQF
;
A
#
# COMPACT_ATOMS: atom_id res chain seq x y z
N SER A 1 -5.09 -13.74 12.92
CA SER A 1 -5.42 -14.79 11.94
C SER A 1 -4.13 -15.45 11.44
N PHE A 2 -4.12 -16.75 11.34
CA PHE A 2 -3.03 -17.55 10.79
C PHE A 2 -3.41 -17.94 9.35
N ALA A 3 -2.62 -17.50 8.37
CA ALA A 3 -2.81 -17.89 6.98
C ALA A 3 -1.52 -18.55 6.46
N PRO A 4 -1.51 -19.85 6.18
CA PRO A 4 -0.36 -20.51 5.58
C PRO A 4 -0.19 -19.98 4.14
N PHE A 5 0.96 -19.38 3.90
CA PHE A 5 1.35 -18.88 2.59
C PHE A 5 2.31 -19.89 1.96
N GLY A 6 1.82 -20.72 1.15
CA GLY A 6 2.68 -21.73 0.56
C GLY A 6 1.88 -22.78 -0.14
N GLY A 7 0.67 -22.41 -0.49
CA GLY A 7 -0.17 -23.26 -1.29
C GLY A 7 0.64 -23.83 -2.44
N GLN A 8 0.49 -25.09 -2.67
CA GLN A 8 0.93 -25.86 -3.83
C GLN A 8 2.27 -25.42 -4.42
N MET A 9 3.33 -25.71 -3.74
CA MET A 9 4.62 -25.66 -4.39
C MET A 9 4.91 -27.04 -4.99
N GLY A 10 4.76 -27.10 -6.29
CA GLY A 10 5.32 -28.20 -7.04
C GLY A 10 6.83 -28.26 -6.80
N VAL A 11 7.39 -29.45 -6.84
CA VAL A 11 8.82 -29.71 -6.63
C VAL A 11 9.70 -28.72 -7.42
N ASN A 12 9.33 -28.44 -8.66
CA ASN A 12 10.05 -27.52 -9.55
C ASN A 12 10.00 -26.05 -9.13
N GLN A 13 9.04 -25.65 -8.31
CA GLN A 13 8.94 -24.27 -7.83
C GLN A 13 9.80 -24.00 -6.60
N VAL A 14 10.17 -25.04 -5.86
CA VAL A 14 10.95 -24.93 -4.63
C VAL A 14 12.43 -25.13 -4.88
N THR A 15 12.79 -26.17 -5.62
CA THR A 15 14.18 -26.65 -5.75
C THR A 15 14.68 -26.68 -7.18
N GLY A 16 13.79 -26.62 -8.19
CA GLY A 16 14.15 -26.96 -9.57
C GLY A 16 14.52 -28.43 -9.76
N SER A 17 14.32 -29.28 -8.77
CA SER A 17 14.68 -30.68 -8.71
C SER A 17 13.48 -31.55 -8.37
N THR A 18 13.49 -32.79 -8.80
CA THR A 18 12.52 -33.82 -8.40
C THR A 18 12.93 -34.54 -7.11
N ASP A 19 14.07 -34.21 -6.54
CA ASP A 19 14.58 -34.82 -5.31
C ASP A 19 13.83 -34.27 -4.10
N VAL A 20 12.95 -35.05 -3.53
CA VAL A 20 12.12 -34.72 -2.38
C VAL A 20 12.91 -34.48 -1.09
N THR A 21 14.15 -34.94 -1.02
CA THR A 21 15.02 -34.75 0.15
C THR A 21 15.55 -33.32 0.22
N LYS A 22 15.56 -32.61 -0.91
CA LYS A 22 15.97 -31.19 -1.05
C LYS A 22 14.82 -30.21 -0.91
N MET A 23 13.61 -30.71 -0.70
CA MET A 23 12.43 -29.86 -0.50
C MET A 23 12.37 -29.38 0.94
N ASP A 24 12.14 -28.08 1.08
CA ASP A 24 11.74 -27.51 2.34
C ASP A 24 10.28 -27.92 2.63
N LYS A 25 10.07 -28.54 3.77
CA LYS A 25 8.77 -29.07 4.19
C LYS A 25 7.95 -28.06 4.97
N GLU A 26 8.55 -26.96 5.40
CA GLU A 26 7.87 -25.98 6.21
C GLU A 26 7.27 -24.86 5.33
N PRO A 27 5.96 -24.60 5.40
CA PRO A 27 5.34 -23.54 4.63
C PRO A 27 5.76 -22.17 5.18
N GLN A 28 5.84 -21.18 4.29
CA GLN A 28 5.81 -19.79 4.70
C GLN A 28 4.41 -19.47 5.22
N TYR A 29 4.32 -18.73 6.33
CA TYR A 29 3.04 -18.33 6.89
C TYR A 29 3.09 -16.90 7.42
N ASN A 30 1.90 -16.29 7.50
CA ASN A 30 1.72 -14.98 8.09
C ASN A 30 0.92 -15.10 9.38
N GLU A 31 1.37 -14.37 10.39
CA GLU A 31 0.61 -14.09 11.61
C GLU A 31 0.21 -12.62 11.59
N GLN A 32 -1.05 -12.34 11.89
CA GLN A 32 -1.56 -10.97 11.97
C GLN A 32 -2.37 -10.80 13.23
N TYR A 33 -2.02 -9.77 13.97
CA TYR A 33 -2.80 -9.26 15.09
C TYR A 33 -3.23 -7.84 14.76
N GLU A 34 -4.52 -7.58 14.87
CA GLU A 34 -5.09 -6.27 14.60
C GLU A 34 -6.19 -5.97 15.62
N VAL A 35 -6.15 -4.76 16.14
CA VAL A 35 -7.21 -4.21 16.99
C VAL A 35 -7.59 -2.86 16.45
N GLY A 36 -8.89 -2.63 16.33
CA GLY A 36 -9.39 -1.38 15.79
C GLY A 36 -10.74 -0.97 16.35
N VAL A 37 -11.07 0.28 16.14
CA VAL A 37 -12.35 0.88 16.47
C VAL A 37 -12.94 1.57 15.25
N LYS A 38 -14.25 1.41 15.05
CA LYS A 38 -15.05 2.14 14.08
C LYS A 38 -16.01 3.03 14.83
N SER A 39 -16.17 4.25 14.39
CA SER A 39 -17.05 5.22 15.04
C SER A 39 -17.83 6.01 14.01
N GLU A 40 -19.07 6.35 14.36
CA GLU A 40 -19.98 7.15 13.56
C GLU A 40 -20.22 8.47 14.28
N TRP A 41 -20.16 9.56 13.55
CA TRP A 41 -20.25 10.92 14.03
C TRP A 41 -21.24 11.73 13.20
N LEU A 42 -21.68 12.88 13.72
CA LEU A 42 -22.55 13.83 13.00
C LEU A 42 -23.84 13.15 12.51
N ASP A 43 -24.54 12.44 13.37
CA ASP A 43 -25.75 11.69 13.04
C ASP A 43 -25.53 10.68 11.89
N ASN A 44 -24.47 9.88 12.01
CA ASN A 44 -24.03 8.83 11.06
C ASN A 44 -23.58 9.37 9.70
N ARG A 45 -23.32 10.67 9.59
CA ARG A 45 -22.83 11.28 8.35
C ARG A 45 -21.32 11.18 8.15
N LEU A 46 -20.54 10.94 9.21
CA LEU A 46 -19.11 10.78 9.16
C LEU A 46 -18.69 9.48 9.85
N ASN A 47 -18.06 8.60 9.10
CA ASN A 47 -17.49 7.34 9.60
C ASN A 47 -15.99 7.49 9.78
N THR A 48 -15.47 7.01 10.89
CA THR A 48 -14.04 6.93 11.16
C THR A 48 -13.63 5.53 11.55
N GLN A 49 -12.44 5.14 11.18
CA GLN A 49 -11.84 3.87 11.59
C GLN A 49 -10.40 4.13 12.04
N PHE A 50 -10.03 3.56 13.16
CA PHE A 50 -8.66 3.52 13.64
C PHE A 50 -8.28 2.07 13.95
N SER A 51 -7.10 1.62 13.52
CA SER A 51 -6.57 0.31 13.87
C SER A 51 -5.07 0.36 14.14
N VAL A 52 -4.61 -0.60 14.92
CA VAL A 52 -3.20 -0.92 15.13
C VAL A 52 -2.96 -2.36 14.75
N PHE A 53 -1.82 -2.66 14.14
CA PHE A 53 -1.52 -3.99 13.64
C PHE A 53 -0.07 -4.41 13.89
N ASP A 54 0.14 -5.71 14.02
CA ASP A 54 1.44 -6.40 13.94
C ASP A 54 1.29 -7.59 12.99
N ILE A 55 2.04 -7.58 11.90
CA ILE A 55 2.03 -8.63 10.87
C ILE A 55 3.43 -9.20 10.80
N ARG A 56 3.55 -10.53 10.89
CA ARG A 56 4.80 -11.26 10.77
C ARG A 56 4.70 -12.27 9.64
N LYS A 57 5.67 -12.23 8.74
CA LYS A 57 5.87 -13.25 7.73
C LYS A 57 7.04 -14.12 8.16
N ASN A 58 6.75 -15.38 8.45
CA ASN A 58 7.69 -16.35 8.98
C ASN A 58 8.12 -17.37 7.91
N ASN A 59 9.20 -18.10 8.19
CA ASN A 59 9.74 -19.13 7.33
C ASN A 59 10.06 -18.62 5.92
N ILE A 60 10.73 -17.46 5.84
CA ILE A 60 11.19 -16.92 4.57
C ILE A 60 12.31 -17.82 4.05
N ARG A 61 12.21 -18.19 2.78
CA ARG A 61 13.15 -19.09 2.14
C ARG A 61 14.47 -18.44 1.84
N TYR A 62 15.52 -19.22 1.99
CA TYR A 62 16.87 -18.86 1.61
C TYR A 62 17.65 -20.09 1.17
N LYS A 63 18.81 -19.89 0.53
CA LYS A 63 19.74 -20.95 0.14
C LYS A 63 20.90 -20.93 1.11
N PRO A 64 21.07 -21.95 2.00
CA PRO A 64 22.15 -21.95 3.00
C PRO A 64 23.54 -21.95 2.36
N ASN A 65 23.70 -22.69 1.27
CA ASN A 65 24.98 -22.89 0.58
C ASN A 65 24.78 -22.74 -0.93
N PRO A 66 24.51 -21.50 -1.45
CA PRO A 66 24.12 -21.32 -2.84
C PRO A 66 25.18 -21.76 -3.87
N ASP A 67 26.46 -21.73 -3.49
CA ASP A 67 27.57 -22.07 -4.37
C ASP A 67 27.85 -23.60 -4.43
N SER A 68 27.71 -24.29 -3.31
CA SER A 68 27.98 -25.72 -3.21
C SER A 68 26.74 -26.61 -3.35
N GLU A 69 25.60 -26.10 -2.94
CA GLU A 69 24.31 -26.79 -2.93
C GLU A 69 23.19 -25.90 -3.50
N PRO A 70 23.25 -25.54 -4.80
CA PRO A 70 22.35 -24.56 -5.39
C PRO A 70 20.88 -24.96 -5.39
N ASP A 71 20.59 -26.24 -5.24
CA ASP A 71 19.23 -26.81 -5.22
C ASP A 71 18.67 -27.00 -3.82
N VAL A 72 19.46 -26.76 -2.77
CA VAL A 72 19.01 -26.87 -1.37
C VAL A 72 18.42 -25.57 -0.89
N TRP A 73 17.20 -25.66 -0.36
CA TRP A 73 16.48 -24.55 0.24
C TRP A 73 16.19 -24.82 1.71
N ALA A 74 16.26 -23.79 2.51
CA ALA A 74 15.85 -23.80 3.90
C ALA A 74 14.85 -22.66 4.17
N THR A 75 14.09 -22.79 5.24
CA THR A 75 13.19 -21.76 5.73
C THR A 75 13.66 -21.29 7.09
N ALA A 76 14.20 -20.09 7.12
CA ALA A 76 14.43 -19.37 8.36
C ALA A 76 14.54 -17.90 7.98
N GLY A 77 13.69 -17.10 8.45
CA GLY A 77 13.69 -15.68 8.18
C GLY A 77 12.36 -15.09 8.58
N GLN A 78 12.40 -13.86 9.02
CA GLN A 78 11.20 -13.18 9.46
C GLN A 78 11.20 -11.74 8.98
N HIS A 79 10.07 -11.34 8.39
CA HIS A 79 9.74 -9.93 8.21
C HIS A 79 8.63 -9.55 9.17
N GLN A 80 8.71 -8.35 9.71
CA GLN A 80 7.67 -7.79 10.57
C GLN A 80 7.23 -6.43 10.04
N SER A 81 5.92 -6.21 10.02
CA SER A 81 5.30 -4.93 9.71
C SER A 81 4.31 -4.60 10.81
N ARG A 82 4.52 -3.49 11.49
CA ARG A 82 3.63 -3.01 12.55
C ARG A 82 3.34 -1.54 12.37
N GLY A 83 2.16 -1.13 12.77
CA GLY A 83 1.79 0.25 12.58
C GLY A 83 0.40 0.58 13.07
N LEU A 84 -0.06 1.72 12.59
CA LEU A 84 -1.41 2.20 12.83
C LEU A 84 -1.99 2.74 11.53
N GLU A 85 -3.31 2.67 11.42
CA GLU A 85 -4.08 3.21 10.32
C GLU A 85 -5.27 4.02 10.87
N PHE A 86 -5.50 5.15 10.26
CA PHE A 86 -6.68 5.98 10.49
C PHE A 86 -7.33 6.30 9.15
N SER A 87 -8.63 6.15 9.07
CA SER A 87 -9.40 6.55 7.88
C SER A 87 -10.71 7.19 8.27
N PHE A 88 -11.21 8.03 7.39
CA PHE A 88 -12.51 8.68 7.54
C PHE A 88 -13.16 8.91 6.18
N ILE A 89 -14.48 8.87 6.19
CA ILE A 89 -15.30 9.18 5.03
C ILE A 89 -16.67 9.69 5.49
N GLY A 90 -17.13 10.76 4.88
CA GLY A 90 -18.48 11.25 5.19
C GLY A 90 -18.75 12.66 4.77
N ARG A 91 -19.90 13.15 5.22
CA ARG A 91 -20.39 14.49 4.99
C ARG A 91 -20.27 15.32 6.28
N VAL A 92 -19.38 16.28 6.27
CA VAL A 92 -19.10 17.15 7.44
C VAL A 92 -20.00 18.40 7.50
N LEU A 93 -20.43 18.88 6.33
CA LEU A 93 -21.45 19.91 6.14
C LEU A 93 -22.44 19.44 5.08
N ASP A 94 -23.58 20.10 4.92
CA ASP A 94 -24.61 19.67 3.97
C ASP A 94 -24.12 19.59 2.53
N ASN A 95 -23.13 20.40 2.19
CA ASN A 95 -22.54 20.46 0.85
C ASN A 95 -21.03 20.14 0.82
N VAL A 96 -20.45 19.61 1.92
CA VAL A 96 -19.04 19.26 1.99
C VAL A 96 -18.87 17.80 2.40
N PHE A 97 -18.23 17.02 1.52
CA PHE A 97 -17.84 15.65 1.74
C PHE A 97 -16.32 15.55 1.88
N VAL A 98 -15.88 14.72 2.81
CA VAL A 98 -14.47 14.46 3.04
C VAL A 98 -14.20 12.94 3.02
N ARG A 99 -13.05 12.56 2.51
CA ARG A 99 -12.51 11.22 2.65
C ARG A 99 -11.00 11.31 2.76
N GLY A 100 -10.44 10.46 3.58
CA GLY A 100 -9.00 10.44 3.75
C GLY A 100 -8.54 9.33 4.65
N GLY A 101 -7.23 9.23 4.76
CA GLY A 101 -6.57 8.29 5.62
C GLY A 101 -5.12 8.63 5.84
N TYR A 102 -4.59 8.08 6.91
CA TYR A 102 -3.18 8.14 7.26
C TYR A 102 -2.74 6.77 7.78
N GLY A 103 -1.60 6.30 7.30
CA GLY A 103 -0.95 5.09 7.75
C GLY A 103 0.47 5.35 8.21
N TYR A 104 0.81 4.80 9.36
CA TYR A 104 2.18 4.66 9.81
C TYR A 104 2.55 3.18 9.83
N THR A 105 3.65 2.82 9.17
CA THR A 105 4.11 1.43 9.02
C THR A 105 5.60 1.31 9.28
N ASP A 106 6.00 0.61 10.33
CA ASP A 106 7.39 0.21 10.57
C ASP A 106 7.59 -1.23 10.11
N ALA A 107 8.03 -1.39 8.87
CA ALA A 107 8.22 -2.68 8.22
C ALA A 107 9.71 -3.00 8.06
N LYS A 108 10.17 -4.09 8.68
CA LYS A 108 11.59 -4.45 8.78
C LYS A 108 11.84 -5.94 8.60
N VAL A 109 13.05 -6.24 8.14
CA VAL A 109 13.65 -7.57 8.26
C VAL A 109 13.96 -7.82 9.74
N LYS A 110 13.44 -8.89 10.30
CA LYS A 110 13.73 -9.31 11.67
C LYS A 110 14.79 -10.39 11.73
N GLU A 111 14.78 -11.27 10.76
CA GLU A 111 15.74 -12.36 10.63
C GLU A 111 16.02 -12.62 9.15
N ASP A 112 17.29 -12.65 8.76
CA ASP A 112 17.75 -13.05 7.42
C ASP A 112 19.01 -13.93 7.58
N LYS A 113 18.82 -15.25 7.54
CA LYS A 113 19.92 -16.19 7.72
C LYS A 113 20.94 -16.19 6.58
N GLN A 114 20.51 -15.76 5.38
CA GLN A 114 21.41 -15.68 4.23
C GLN A 114 22.25 -14.41 4.26
N ASN A 115 21.67 -13.30 4.74
CA ASN A 115 22.33 -11.99 4.76
C ASN A 115 22.02 -11.29 6.10
N PRO A 116 22.70 -11.71 7.19
CA PRO A 116 22.43 -11.17 8.53
C PRO A 116 22.62 -9.66 8.64
N GLU A 117 23.42 -9.06 7.75
CA GLU A 117 23.63 -7.60 7.66
C GLU A 117 22.37 -6.83 7.26
N ARG A 118 21.34 -7.51 6.75
CA ARG A 118 20.05 -6.90 6.41
C ARG A 118 19.07 -6.86 7.57
N GLU A 119 19.39 -7.52 8.67
CA GLU A 119 18.53 -7.48 9.86
C GLU A 119 18.40 -6.05 10.39
N GLY A 120 17.17 -5.63 10.65
CA GLY A 120 16.85 -4.24 10.99
C GLY A 120 16.59 -3.30 9.81
N ASN A 121 16.95 -3.68 8.59
CA ASN A 121 16.67 -2.91 7.39
C ASN A 121 15.15 -2.84 7.11
N TYR A 122 14.75 -1.74 6.48
CA TYR A 122 13.37 -1.56 6.04
C TYR A 122 13.05 -2.43 4.84
N LEU A 123 11.83 -2.93 4.78
CA LEU A 123 11.33 -3.67 3.63
C LEU A 123 11.26 -2.76 2.39
N ALA A 124 11.55 -3.36 1.24
CA ALA A 124 11.54 -2.65 -0.03
C ALA A 124 10.18 -2.02 -0.35
N ASN A 125 10.23 -0.84 -0.96
CA ASN A 125 9.05 -0.09 -1.43
C ASN A 125 7.99 0.19 -0.36
N THR A 126 8.39 0.24 0.90
CA THR A 126 7.51 0.53 2.03
C THR A 126 7.87 1.88 2.65
N SER A 127 6.96 2.84 2.51
CA SER A 127 7.08 4.14 3.18
C SER A 127 6.53 4.05 4.60
N LYS A 128 7.22 4.69 5.55
CA LYS A 128 6.73 4.75 6.94
C LYS A 128 5.43 5.52 7.09
N ASN A 129 5.26 6.54 6.29
CA ASN A 129 4.12 7.45 6.42
C ASN A 129 3.46 7.62 5.06
N THR A 130 2.19 7.31 4.99
CA THR A 130 1.36 7.54 3.81
C THR A 130 0.07 8.23 4.24
N GLY A 131 -0.49 9.05 3.38
CA GLY A 131 -1.76 9.67 3.68
C GLY A 131 -2.42 10.26 2.46
N ASN A 132 -3.70 10.49 2.59
CA ASN A 132 -4.49 11.21 1.59
C ASN A 132 -5.64 11.96 2.25
N LEU A 133 -6.04 13.04 1.61
CA LEU A 133 -7.21 13.82 1.96
C LEU A 133 -7.87 14.33 0.69
N PHE A 134 -9.16 14.07 0.53
CA PHE A 134 -9.99 14.58 -0.54
C PHE A 134 -11.17 15.32 0.05
N VAL A 135 -11.41 16.50 -0.47
CA VAL A 135 -12.53 17.36 -0.10
C VAL A 135 -13.36 17.64 -1.34
N ARG A 136 -14.64 17.29 -1.29
CA ARG A 136 -15.61 17.59 -2.33
C ARG A 136 -16.61 18.59 -1.81
N TYR A 137 -16.78 19.68 -2.55
CA TYR A 137 -17.74 20.73 -2.30
C TYR A 137 -18.80 20.76 -3.39
N LEU A 138 -20.06 20.81 -3.00
CA LEU A 138 -21.23 20.91 -3.88
C LEU A 138 -21.84 22.32 -3.74
N PRO A 139 -21.46 23.27 -4.59
CA PRO A 139 -22.07 24.64 -4.58
C PRO A 139 -23.53 24.60 -4.93
N THR A 140 -23.97 23.65 -5.76
CA THR A 140 -25.37 23.39 -6.11
C THR A 140 -25.60 21.88 -6.21
N GLU A 141 -26.82 21.43 -6.45
CA GLU A 141 -27.16 20.02 -6.65
C GLU A 141 -26.50 19.43 -7.91
N GLN A 142 -26.25 20.27 -8.93
CA GLN A 142 -25.69 19.85 -10.21
C GLN A 142 -24.16 19.92 -10.24
N TRP A 143 -23.53 20.82 -9.50
CA TRP A 143 -22.11 21.06 -9.56
C TRP A 143 -21.35 20.51 -8.37
N TYR A 144 -20.19 19.95 -8.62
CA TYR A 144 -19.22 19.67 -7.58
C TYR A 144 -17.80 20.08 -7.98
N THR A 145 -17.00 20.41 -7.00
CA THR A 145 -15.54 20.50 -7.10
C THR A 145 -14.90 19.57 -6.11
N GLU A 146 -13.82 18.94 -6.49
CA GLU A 146 -13.04 18.09 -5.60
C GLU A 146 -11.56 18.45 -5.69
N VAL A 147 -10.90 18.56 -4.55
CA VAL A 147 -9.45 18.70 -4.44
C VAL A 147 -8.94 17.60 -3.52
N GLY A 148 -7.86 16.96 -3.93
CA GLY A 148 -7.23 15.90 -3.16
C GLY A 148 -5.73 16.07 -3.06
N VAL A 149 -5.19 15.64 -1.93
CA VAL A 149 -3.75 15.55 -1.70
C VAL A 149 -3.42 14.10 -1.35
N THR A 150 -2.37 13.56 -1.97
CA THR A 150 -1.78 12.28 -1.61
C THR A 150 -0.34 12.50 -1.18
N TYR A 151 0.02 11.99 -0.01
CA TYR A 151 1.35 12.02 0.56
C TYR A 151 1.93 10.61 0.64
N VAL A 152 3.14 10.43 0.18
CA VAL A 152 3.97 9.24 0.38
C VAL A 152 5.30 9.68 0.92
N GLY A 153 5.68 9.20 2.10
CA GLY A 153 6.98 9.46 2.69
C GLY A 153 8.10 8.76 1.94
N SER A 154 9.33 9.06 2.30
CA SER A 154 10.51 8.42 1.73
C SER A 154 10.53 6.92 2.02
N TYR A 155 11.16 6.15 1.14
CA TYR A 155 11.26 4.69 1.23
C TYR A 155 12.58 4.19 0.62
N TYR A 156 12.87 2.91 0.81
CA TYR A 156 13.98 2.24 0.16
C TYR A 156 13.45 1.33 -0.97
N PRO A 157 14.01 1.40 -2.18
CA PRO A 157 13.56 0.58 -3.32
C PRO A 157 13.94 -0.90 -3.17
N ASN A 158 14.95 -1.20 -2.37
CA ASN A 158 15.41 -2.55 -2.10
C ASN A 158 15.73 -2.77 -0.61
N ILE A 159 15.87 -4.04 -0.24
CA ILE A 159 16.08 -4.47 1.15
C ILE A 159 17.48 -4.12 1.70
N ASN A 160 18.45 -3.76 0.84
CA ASN A 160 19.78 -3.39 1.29
C ASN A 160 19.84 -1.98 1.88
N ASN A 161 18.81 -1.17 1.65
CA ASN A 161 18.63 0.18 2.18
C ASN A 161 19.81 1.15 1.86
N GLN A 162 20.51 0.92 0.74
CA GLN A 162 21.66 1.74 0.34
C GLN A 162 21.26 3.09 -0.26
N VAL A 163 20.19 3.10 -1.03
CA VAL A 163 19.65 4.30 -1.69
C VAL A 163 18.26 4.57 -1.18
N LYS A 164 18.01 5.78 -0.74
CA LYS A 164 16.70 6.22 -0.25
C LYS A 164 16.00 7.04 -1.32
N MET A 165 14.79 6.63 -1.67
CA MET A 165 13.91 7.40 -2.55
C MET A 165 13.18 8.48 -1.75
N GLU A 166 13.11 9.68 -2.29
CA GLU A 166 12.39 10.77 -1.65
C GLU A 166 10.89 10.56 -1.70
N GLY A 167 10.21 11.03 -0.66
CA GLY A 167 8.76 11.09 -0.61
C GLY A 167 8.20 12.20 -1.51
N PHE A 168 6.89 12.20 -1.70
CA PHE A 168 6.22 13.20 -2.52
C PHE A 168 4.82 13.54 -2.01
N ASN A 169 4.39 14.72 -2.43
CA ASN A 169 2.98 15.14 -2.36
C ASN A 169 2.46 15.31 -3.78
N ARG A 170 1.27 14.76 -4.06
CA ARG A 170 0.56 14.94 -5.32
C ARG A 170 -0.79 15.56 -5.05
N VAL A 171 -1.11 16.60 -5.79
CA VAL A 171 -2.40 17.29 -5.73
C VAL A 171 -3.20 16.95 -6.96
N ASP A 172 -4.44 16.54 -6.77
CA ASP A 172 -5.41 16.24 -7.82
C ASP A 172 -6.64 17.15 -7.65
N ALA A 173 -7.28 17.53 -8.74
CA ALA A 173 -8.49 18.35 -8.72
C ALA A 173 -9.49 17.87 -9.77
N ALA A 174 -10.77 18.07 -9.49
CA ALA A 174 -11.83 17.80 -10.44
C ALA A 174 -12.98 18.78 -10.30
N ILE A 175 -13.67 19.03 -11.40
CA ILE A 175 -14.97 19.69 -11.43
C ILE A 175 -15.94 18.81 -12.21
N GLY A 176 -17.15 18.69 -11.72
CA GLY A 176 -18.19 17.91 -12.38
C GLY A 176 -19.53 18.63 -12.42
N TYR A 177 -20.26 18.33 -13.47
CA TYR A 177 -21.64 18.75 -13.66
C TYR A 177 -22.51 17.53 -13.91
N SER A 178 -23.60 17.42 -13.15
CA SER A 178 -24.55 16.30 -13.25
C SER A 178 -25.96 16.86 -13.39
N ALA A 179 -26.56 16.70 -14.56
CA ALA A 179 -27.94 17.01 -14.83
C ALA A 179 -28.47 15.98 -15.82
N ASP A 180 -29.54 15.27 -15.42
CA ASP A 180 -30.14 14.23 -16.25
C ASP A 180 -30.42 14.73 -17.67
N PRO A 181 -30.03 13.97 -18.72
CA PRO A 181 -29.37 12.67 -18.71
C PRO A 181 -27.83 12.72 -18.73
N TRP A 182 -27.21 13.87 -18.51
CA TRP A 182 -25.77 14.10 -18.68
C TRP A 182 -25.00 14.10 -17.36
N ASN A 183 -23.82 13.51 -17.38
CA ASN A 183 -22.82 13.68 -16.34
C ASN A 183 -21.46 13.97 -16.99
N VAL A 184 -20.88 15.11 -16.66
CA VAL A 184 -19.61 15.58 -17.22
C VAL A 184 -18.63 15.80 -16.09
N THR A 185 -17.42 15.26 -16.21
CA THR A 185 -16.34 15.46 -15.24
C THR A 185 -15.06 15.85 -15.97
N LEU A 186 -14.45 16.94 -15.57
CA LEU A 186 -13.10 17.34 -15.93
C LEU A 186 -12.20 17.12 -14.71
N ALA A 187 -11.20 16.24 -14.84
CA ALA A 187 -10.23 15.95 -13.78
C ALA A 187 -8.81 16.32 -14.24
N VAL A 188 -8.04 16.89 -13.34
CA VAL A 188 -6.61 17.16 -13.50
C VAL A 188 -5.86 16.37 -12.43
N ASN A 189 -5.14 15.36 -12.84
CA ASN A 189 -4.27 14.59 -11.95
C ASN A 189 -2.88 15.23 -11.94
N ASN A 190 -2.25 15.22 -10.77
CA ASN A 190 -0.96 15.86 -10.55
C ASN A 190 -0.97 17.34 -10.96
N LEU A 191 -1.88 18.11 -10.38
CA LEU A 191 -2.13 19.51 -10.71
C LEU A 191 -0.86 20.37 -10.65
N THR A 192 0.03 20.10 -9.70
CA THR A 192 1.29 20.80 -9.51
C THR A 192 2.42 20.32 -10.42
N ASN A 193 2.14 19.31 -11.25
CA ASN A 193 3.15 18.62 -12.10
C ASN A 193 4.39 18.20 -11.32
N LYS A 194 4.19 17.65 -10.11
CA LYS A 194 5.27 17.14 -9.27
C LYS A 194 5.93 15.94 -9.95
N GLU A 195 7.25 16.01 -10.11
CA GLU A 195 8.04 14.86 -10.51
C GLU A 195 8.31 13.97 -9.29
N TYR A 196 8.08 12.67 -9.42
CA TYR A 196 8.26 11.71 -8.35
C TYR A 196 8.50 10.31 -8.90
N TRP A 197 8.99 9.42 -8.06
CA TRP A 197 9.20 8.02 -8.37
C TRP A 197 8.21 7.15 -7.61
N ARG A 198 7.64 6.15 -8.29
CA ARG A 198 6.76 5.14 -7.68
C ARG A 198 7.54 3.93 -7.21
N SER A 199 8.68 3.66 -7.83
CA SER A 199 9.69 2.67 -7.46
C SER A 199 11.04 3.13 -8.03
N ASP A 200 12.10 2.35 -7.84
CA ASP A 200 13.44 2.62 -8.38
C ASP A 200 13.49 2.78 -9.91
N SER A 201 12.55 2.16 -10.62
CA SER A 201 12.52 2.13 -12.09
C SER A 201 11.24 2.68 -12.71
N MET A 202 10.28 3.13 -11.90
CA MET A 202 8.98 3.59 -12.38
C MET A 202 8.73 5.05 -12.01
N PRO A 203 8.83 5.99 -12.96
CA PRO A 203 8.47 7.38 -12.71
C PRO A 203 6.97 7.52 -12.43
N GLY A 204 6.64 8.56 -11.70
CA GLY A 204 5.26 8.96 -11.46
C GLY A 204 4.60 9.52 -12.71
N THR A 205 3.28 9.47 -12.74
CA THR A 205 2.51 10.05 -13.84
C THR A 205 2.61 11.58 -13.80
N PRO A 206 2.99 12.22 -14.90
CA PRO A 206 3.01 13.68 -15.00
C PRO A 206 1.58 14.23 -14.93
N ARG A 207 1.44 15.56 -14.88
CA ARG A 207 0.13 16.20 -14.96
C ARG A 207 -0.61 15.74 -16.21
N ASN A 208 -1.83 15.30 -16.02
CA ASN A 208 -2.71 14.90 -17.10
C ASN A 208 -4.13 15.38 -16.86
N VAL A 209 -4.87 15.56 -17.92
CA VAL A 209 -6.25 16.03 -17.90
C VAL A 209 -7.13 14.95 -18.49
N LEU A 210 -8.23 14.64 -17.81
CA LEU A 210 -9.21 13.66 -18.24
C LEU A 210 -10.59 14.31 -18.32
N LEU A 211 -11.23 14.25 -19.48
CA LEU A 211 -12.64 14.58 -19.65
C LEU A 211 -13.44 13.29 -19.76
N ARG A 212 -14.46 13.18 -18.89
CA ARG A 212 -15.41 12.06 -18.91
C ARG A 212 -16.80 12.58 -19.18
N LEU A 213 -17.48 11.96 -20.14
CA LEU A 213 -18.86 12.21 -20.51
C LEU A 213 -19.65 10.91 -20.31
N ASN A 214 -20.73 10.96 -19.54
CA ASN A 214 -21.67 9.86 -19.40
C ASN A 214 -23.06 10.35 -19.79
N TYR A 215 -23.79 9.52 -20.51
CA TYR A 215 -25.18 9.74 -20.90
C TYR A 215 -26.01 8.54 -20.50
N GLN A 216 -27.12 8.75 -19.82
CA GLN A 216 -28.08 7.70 -19.45
C GLN A 216 -29.24 7.73 -20.42
N PHE A 217 -29.52 6.58 -21.05
CA PHE A 217 -30.66 6.40 -21.95
C PHE A 217 -31.94 6.08 -21.18
#